data_de16564ebd12e02305347980a86b03ae
#
_entry.id   de16564ebd12e02305347980a86b03ae
#
_cell.length_a   1.000
_cell.length_b   1.000
_cell.length_c   1.000
_cell.angle_alpha   90.00
_cell.angle_beta   90.00
_cell.angle_gamma   90.00
#
_symmetry.space_group_name_H-M   'P 1'
#
loop_
_entity.id
_entity.type
_entity.pdbx_description
1 polymer ?
#
loop_
_entity_poly.entity_id
_entity_poly.type
_entity_poly.pdbx_seq_one_letter_code
_entity_poly.pdbx_strand_id
1 'polypeptide(L)'
;LDDLTVRYSFASPMPDFLPKLAAPLPLLLYLPHAYMRQFHARYQTPEKLAEFIETQRVDDWQGLHQKMSRQNRPDNPDLPTLEAWRPRTAPPAEQFIFERNPYFHRVDQAGNQLPYLDRVVLDVASAEIISAKTATGESDLQPTGVDFPDYTLLKQAEALHPLHVSLWRRTQGSSVALLPNLNCKDAVWRTLFQDVRMRRAMSVAINRAERYKVI
;
A
#
# COMPACT_ATOMS: atom_id res chain seq x y z
N LEU A 1 -16.19 20.58 23.46
CA LEU A 1 -15.11 20.72 22.49
C LEU A 1 -15.53 21.71 21.44
N ASP A 2 -14.60 22.47 20.90
CA ASP A 2 -14.80 23.41 19.82
C ASP A 2 -14.69 22.74 18.44
N ASP A 3 -14.91 23.51 17.37
CA ASP A 3 -14.87 23.03 15.98
C ASP A 3 -13.46 22.62 15.50
N LEU A 4 -12.43 22.90 16.28
CA LEU A 4 -11.03 22.60 15.96
C LEU A 4 -10.44 21.45 16.78
N THR A 5 -11.21 20.92 17.75
CA THR A 5 -10.72 19.91 18.69
C THR A 5 -11.41 18.58 18.50
N VAL A 6 -10.62 17.53 18.25
CA VAL A 6 -11.09 16.13 18.19
C VAL A 6 -10.53 15.35 19.38
N ARG A 7 -11.41 14.61 20.08
CA ARG A 7 -11.05 13.74 21.19
C ARG A 7 -11.28 12.28 20.82
N TYR A 8 -10.26 11.47 20.94
CA TYR A 8 -10.36 10.02 20.85
C TYR A 8 -10.40 9.43 22.25
N SER A 9 -11.44 8.66 22.57
CA SER A 9 -11.62 8.02 23.88
C SER A 9 -11.75 6.51 23.68
N PHE A 10 -11.11 5.73 24.51
CA PHE A 10 -11.08 4.28 24.44
C PHE A 10 -11.64 3.71 25.76
N ALA A 11 -12.35 2.59 25.69
CA ALA A 11 -12.90 1.87 26.85
C ALA A 11 -11.80 1.23 27.71
N SER A 12 -10.65 0.94 27.12
CA SER A 12 -9.46 0.40 27.78
C SER A 12 -8.20 1.12 27.27
N PRO A 13 -7.07 1.08 28.01
CA PRO A 13 -5.81 1.67 27.54
C PRO A 13 -5.38 1.13 26.17
N MET A 14 -5.02 2.03 25.25
CA MET A 14 -4.58 1.71 23.88
C MET A 14 -3.19 2.31 23.63
N PRO A 15 -2.11 1.71 24.19
CA PRO A 15 -0.77 2.28 24.16
C PRO A 15 -0.17 2.33 22.75
N ASP A 16 -0.68 1.52 21.81
CA ASP A 16 -0.25 1.45 20.43
C ASP A 16 -0.97 2.43 19.48
N PHE A 17 -1.87 3.28 20.00
CA PHE A 17 -2.63 4.22 19.16
C PHE A 17 -1.72 5.21 18.41
N LEU A 18 -0.83 5.91 19.13
CA LEU A 18 0.11 6.85 18.51
C LEU A 18 1.10 6.16 17.55
N PRO A 19 1.72 5.02 17.92
CA PRO A 19 2.54 4.26 16.98
C PRO A 19 1.80 3.84 15.71
N LYS A 20 0.52 3.45 15.81
CA LYS A 20 -0.30 3.12 14.64
C LYS A 20 -0.60 4.32 13.73
N LEU A 21 -0.76 5.51 14.30
CA LEU A 21 -0.89 6.74 13.51
C LEU A 21 0.38 7.12 12.76
N ALA A 22 1.53 6.75 13.27
CA ALA A 22 2.85 6.99 12.66
C ALA A 22 3.28 5.86 11.70
N ALA A 23 2.48 4.81 11.53
CA ALA A 23 2.79 3.69 10.64
C ALA A 23 2.78 4.12 9.16
N PRO A 24 3.50 3.38 8.26
CA PRO A 24 3.48 3.65 6.81
C PRO A 24 2.09 3.58 6.18
N LEU A 25 1.18 2.81 6.78
CA LEU A 25 -0.26 2.80 6.46
C LEU A 25 -1.02 3.31 7.68
N PRO A 26 -1.13 4.62 7.86
CA PRO A 26 -1.77 5.20 9.03
C PRO A 26 -3.26 4.88 9.08
N LEU A 27 -3.82 4.90 10.29
CA LEU A 27 -5.26 4.82 10.47
C LEU A 27 -5.92 6.04 9.82
N LEU A 28 -6.90 5.81 8.95
CA LEU A 28 -7.69 6.89 8.38
C LEU A 28 -8.71 7.37 9.42
N LEU A 29 -8.36 8.42 10.15
CA LEU A 29 -9.19 8.99 11.20
C LEU A 29 -10.08 10.14 10.71
N TYR A 30 -9.84 10.63 9.52
CA TYR A 30 -10.58 11.75 8.92
C TYR A 30 -10.86 11.49 7.43
N LEU A 31 -12.03 11.88 7.01
CA LEU A 31 -12.46 11.82 5.62
C LEU A 31 -13.17 13.12 5.26
N PRO A 32 -13.14 13.59 3.99
CA PRO A 32 -13.82 14.79 3.55
C PRO A 32 -15.34 14.54 3.56
N HIS A 33 -16.00 14.87 4.66
CA HIS A 33 -17.42 14.57 4.90
C HIS A 33 -18.33 15.09 3.77
N ALA A 34 -18.12 16.33 3.32
CA ALA A 34 -18.93 16.93 2.27
C ALA A 34 -18.90 16.12 0.96
N TYR A 35 -17.76 15.53 0.64
CA TYR A 35 -17.59 14.67 -0.53
C TYR A 35 -18.07 13.23 -0.26
N MET A 36 -17.68 12.64 0.86
CA MET A 36 -17.94 11.23 1.16
C MET A 36 -19.39 10.89 1.48
N ARG A 37 -20.21 11.89 1.88
CA ARG A 37 -21.64 11.68 2.17
C ARG A 37 -22.44 11.14 0.97
N GLN A 38 -21.99 11.37 -0.26
CA GLN A 38 -22.62 10.84 -1.47
C GLN A 38 -22.53 9.32 -1.59
N PHE A 39 -21.60 8.68 -0.90
CA PHE A 39 -21.38 7.23 -0.92
C PHE A 39 -21.87 6.54 0.36
N HIS A 40 -22.71 7.19 1.16
CA HIS A 40 -23.11 6.65 2.46
C HIS A 40 -24.63 6.61 2.59
N ALA A 41 -25.18 5.45 3.01
CA ALA A 41 -26.62 5.18 3.08
C ALA A 41 -27.42 6.15 3.98
N ARG A 42 -26.76 6.80 4.95
CA ARG A 42 -27.44 7.80 5.81
C ARG A 42 -27.76 9.10 5.08
N TYR A 43 -27.02 9.42 4.00
CA TYR A 43 -27.04 10.73 3.37
C TYR A 43 -27.48 10.67 1.91
N GLN A 44 -27.56 9.49 1.32
CA GLN A 44 -27.89 9.31 -0.10
C GLN A 44 -29.10 8.40 -0.26
N THR A 45 -29.82 8.55 -1.37
CA THR A 45 -30.98 7.71 -1.68
C THR A 45 -30.55 6.31 -2.12
N PRO A 46 -31.39 5.27 -1.87
CA PRO A 46 -31.09 3.88 -2.25
C PRO A 46 -30.82 3.74 -3.76
N GLU A 47 -31.54 4.47 -4.60
CA GLU A 47 -31.44 4.39 -6.07
C GLU A 47 -30.08 4.88 -6.55
N LYS A 48 -29.61 6.04 -6.05
CA LYS A 48 -28.29 6.57 -6.39
C LYS A 48 -27.16 5.71 -5.84
N LEU A 49 -27.32 5.12 -4.66
CA LEU A 49 -26.33 4.18 -4.12
C LEU A 49 -26.26 2.92 -4.97
N ALA A 50 -27.39 2.39 -5.43
CA ALA A 50 -27.41 1.22 -6.32
C ALA A 50 -26.66 1.49 -7.63
N GLU A 51 -26.87 2.66 -8.24
CA GLU A 51 -26.15 3.09 -9.44
C GLU A 51 -24.61 3.15 -9.21
N PHE A 52 -24.17 3.73 -8.09
CA PHE A 52 -22.76 3.77 -7.74
C PHE A 52 -22.19 2.38 -7.45
N ILE A 53 -22.90 1.53 -6.73
CA ILE A 53 -22.51 0.15 -6.40
C ILE A 53 -22.28 -0.64 -7.68
N GLU A 54 -23.21 -0.58 -8.63
CA GLU A 54 -23.10 -1.24 -9.92
C GLU A 54 -21.91 -0.70 -10.74
N THR A 55 -21.81 0.62 -10.88
CA THR A 55 -20.72 1.29 -11.62
C THR A 55 -19.36 0.95 -11.05
N GLN A 56 -19.23 0.92 -9.73
CA GLN A 56 -17.98 0.64 -9.04
C GLN A 56 -17.72 -0.86 -8.82
N ARG A 57 -18.66 -1.73 -9.22
CA ARG A 57 -18.57 -3.19 -9.10
C ARG A 57 -18.21 -3.65 -7.69
N VAL A 58 -18.98 -3.19 -6.73
CA VAL A 58 -18.87 -3.57 -5.31
C VAL A 58 -20.18 -4.18 -4.84
N ASP A 59 -20.15 -4.92 -3.72
CA ASP A 59 -21.30 -5.70 -3.28
C ASP A 59 -22.36 -4.84 -2.55
N ASP A 60 -21.91 -3.80 -1.85
CA ASP A 60 -22.78 -2.98 -1.00
C ASP A 60 -22.24 -1.55 -0.85
N TRP A 61 -23.00 -0.70 -0.14
CA TRP A 61 -22.60 0.68 0.11
C TRP A 61 -21.38 0.79 1.04
N GLN A 62 -21.13 -0.17 1.93
CA GLN A 62 -19.96 -0.21 2.79
C GLN A 62 -18.70 -0.41 1.94
N GLY A 63 -18.73 -1.38 1.03
CA GLY A 63 -17.68 -1.61 0.06
C GLY A 63 -17.45 -0.40 -0.85
N LEU A 64 -18.54 0.24 -1.32
CA LEU A 64 -18.48 1.49 -2.08
C LEU A 64 -17.77 2.59 -1.29
N HIS A 65 -18.24 2.87 -0.07
CA HIS A 65 -17.66 3.89 0.79
C HIS A 65 -16.18 3.63 1.09
N GLN A 66 -15.83 2.37 1.40
CA GLN A 66 -14.45 1.97 1.62
C GLN A 66 -13.58 2.15 0.38
N LYS A 67 -14.06 1.76 -0.81
CA LYS A 67 -13.34 1.95 -2.08
C LYS A 67 -13.12 3.44 -2.36
N MET A 68 -14.17 4.24 -2.27
CA MET A 68 -14.15 5.66 -2.60
C MET A 68 -13.37 6.52 -1.58
N SER A 69 -13.08 6.00 -0.38
CA SER A 69 -12.32 6.69 0.67
C SER A 69 -10.81 6.44 0.64
N ARG A 70 -10.30 5.63 -0.30
CA ARG A 70 -8.88 5.23 -0.35
C ARG A 70 -8.00 6.35 -0.88
N GLN A 71 -7.42 7.14 0.01
CA GLN A 71 -6.52 8.25 -0.35
C GLN A 71 -5.20 7.79 -0.99
N ASN A 72 -4.78 6.56 -0.72
CA ASN A 72 -3.53 5.97 -1.22
C ASN A 72 -3.71 5.14 -2.51
N ARG A 73 -4.87 5.22 -3.14
CA ARG A 73 -5.20 4.49 -4.38
C ARG A 73 -5.74 5.44 -5.42
N PRO A 74 -5.50 5.18 -6.72
CA PRO A 74 -6.02 6.03 -7.78
C PRO A 74 -7.49 5.74 -8.15
N ASP A 75 -8.19 4.93 -7.35
CA ASP A 75 -9.58 4.51 -7.63
C ASP A 75 -10.55 5.71 -7.72
N ASN A 76 -10.24 6.79 -7.03
CA ASN A 76 -11.09 7.97 -6.93
C ASN A 76 -10.26 9.25 -7.05
N PRO A 77 -9.92 9.70 -8.27
CA PRO A 77 -9.13 10.91 -8.50
C PRO A 77 -9.76 12.20 -7.97
N ASP A 78 -11.09 12.23 -7.82
CA ASP A 78 -11.83 13.38 -7.33
C ASP A 78 -11.89 13.47 -5.80
N LEU A 79 -11.37 12.47 -5.09
CA LEU A 79 -11.36 12.48 -3.62
C LEU A 79 -10.49 13.63 -3.10
N PRO A 80 -11.05 14.60 -2.36
CA PRO A 80 -10.25 15.61 -1.67
C PRO A 80 -9.31 14.95 -0.65
N THR A 81 -8.03 15.29 -0.71
CA THR A 81 -7.00 14.66 0.12
C THR A 81 -6.07 15.69 0.74
N LEU A 82 -5.50 15.36 1.90
CA LEU A 82 -4.41 16.10 2.55
C LEU A 82 -3.03 15.51 2.20
N GLU A 83 -2.98 14.51 1.31
CA GLU A 83 -1.73 13.90 0.85
C GLU A 83 -0.92 14.86 -0.05
N ALA A 84 0.39 14.61 -0.15
CA ALA A 84 1.31 15.45 -0.92
C ALA A 84 1.02 15.45 -2.41
N TRP A 85 0.57 14.33 -2.95
CA TRP A 85 0.16 14.16 -4.34
C TRP A 85 -1.26 13.62 -4.43
N ARG A 86 -1.98 14.03 -5.46
CA ARG A 86 -3.33 13.57 -5.78
C ARG A 86 -3.33 12.84 -7.13
N PRO A 87 -4.05 11.70 -7.24
CA PRO A 87 -4.13 10.97 -8.49
C PRO A 87 -4.88 11.79 -9.56
N ARG A 88 -4.45 11.62 -10.82
CA ARG A 88 -5.12 12.19 -12.00
C ARG A 88 -5.64 11.12 -12.94
N THR A 89 -5.03 9.96 -12.90
CA THR A 89 -5.44 8.82 -13.73
C THR A 89 -6.21 7.83 -12.89
N ALA A 90 -7.40 7.43 -13.35
CA ALA A 90 -8.20 6.36 -12.76
C ALA A 90 -7.91 5.02 -13.46
N PRO A 91 -8.08 3.88 -12.77
CA PRO A 91 -8.06 2.56 -13.39
C PRO A 91 -9.23 2.36 -14.39
N PRO A 92 -9.06 1.57 -15.47
CA PRO A 92 -7.82 0.86 -15.85
C PRO A 92 -6.83 1.78 -16.58
N ALA A 93 -5.55 1.68 -16.26
CA ALA A 93 -4.48 2.44 -16.92
C ALA A 93 -3.15 1.68 -16.84
N GLU A 94 -2.30 1.87 -17.83
CA GLU A 94 -0.93 1.37 -17.84
C GLU A 94 0.05 2.34 -17.19
N GLN A 95 -0.34 3.61 -17.07
CA GLN A 95 0.41 4.67 -16.42
C GLN A 95 -0.49 5.48 -15.50
N PHE A 96 -0.08 5.67 -14.25
CA PHE A 96 -0.75 6.52 -13.27
C PHE A 96 0.04 7.79 -13.04
N ILE A 97 -0.63 8.92 -13.19
CA ILE A 97 -0.08 10.26 -12.99
C ILE A 97 -0.63 10.81 -11.67
N PHE A 98 0.27 11.28 -10.83
CA PHE A 98 -0.03 11.99 -9.60
C PHE A 98 0.55 13.40 -9.71
N GLU A 99 -0.25 14.40 -9.39
CA GLU A 99 0.16 15.80 -9.39
C GLU A 99 0.30 16.34 -7.97
N ARG A 100 1.21 17.27 -7.78
CA ARG A 100 1.40 17.97 -6.51
C ARG A 100 0.08 18.58 -6.03
N ASN A 101 -0.22 18.36 -4.75
CA ASN A 101 -1.35 18.99 -4.09
C ASN A 101 -0.96 20.42 -3.67
N PRO A 102 -1.54 21.48 -4.28
CA PRO A 102 -1.22 22.85 -3.94
C PRO A 102 -1.65 23.25 -2.52
N TYR A 103 -2.48 22.44 -1.86
CA TYR A 103 -2.94 22.64 -0.50
C TYR A 103 -2.22 21.75 0.53
N PHE A 104 -1.11 21.09 0.14
CA PHE A 104 -0.36 20.28 1.08
C PHE A 104 0.21 21.16 2.21
N HIS A 105 -0.01 20.74 3.44
CA HIS A 105 0.18 21.56 4.63
C HIS A 105 1.63 21.65 5.14
N ARG A 106 2.54 20.84 4.60
CA ARG A 106 3.93 20.80 5.07
C ARG A 106 4.80 21.78 4.30
N VAL A 107 5.70 22.42 5.04
CA VAL A 107 6.74 23.31 4.52
C VAL A 107 8.11 22.83 5.02
N ASP A 108 9.17 23.20 4.32
CA ASP A 108 10.54 23.01 4.78
C ASP A 108 10.96 24.09 5.79
N GLN A 109 12.21 24.06 6.26
CA GLN A 109 12.75 25.04 7.21
C GLN A 109 12.83 26.46 6.63
N ALA A 110 12.90 26.61 5.31
CA ALA A 110 12.92 27.89 4.62
C ALA A 110 11.52 28.43 4.28
N GLY A 111 10.44 27.67 4.63
CA GLY A 111 9.07 28.05 4.35
C GLY A 111 8.56 27.64 2.97
N ASN A 112 9.34 26.89 2.19
CA ASN A 112 8.90 26.41 0.88
C ASN A 112 7.92 25.25 1.05
N GLN A 113 6.81 25.29 0.30
CA GLN A 113 5.80 24.25 0.36
C GLN A 113 6.30 22.94 -0.27
N LEU A 114 6.12 21.84 0.45
CA LEU A 114 6.34 20.49 -0.04
C LEU A 114 5.11 19.96 -0.82
N PRO A 115 5.28 18.93 -1.66
CA PRO A 115 6.53 18.36 -2.15
C PRO A 115 7.20 19.27 -3.21
N TYR A 116 8.52 19.10 -3.43
CA TYR A 116 9.23 19.86 -4.48
C TYR A 116 8.92 19.37 -5.88
N LEU A 117 8.59 18.07 -6.03
CA LEU A 117 8.26 17.48 -7.32
C LEU A 117 6.82 17.82 -7.70
N ASP A 118 6.61 18.32 -8.90
CA ASP A 118 5.27 18.67 -9.40
C ASP A 118 4.45 17.46 -9.81
N ARG A 119 5.14 16.39 -10.25
CA ARG A 119 4.48 15.20 -10.79
C ARG A 119 5.24 13.93 -10.41
N VAL A 120 4.50 12.88 -10.11
CA VAL A 120 4.98 11.50 -10.00
C VAL A 120 4.26 10.68 -11.06
N VAL A 121 5.02 9.96 -11.85
CA VAL A 121 4.51 9.06 -12.88
C VAL A 121 4.85 7.63 -12.47
N LEU A 122 3.85 6.76 -12.42
CA LEU A 122 4.00 5.36 -12.05
C LEU A 122 3.55 4.50 -13.24
N ASP A 123 4.51 3.80 -13.86
CA ASP A 123 4.25 2.86 -14.93
C ASP A 123 3.93 1.47 -14.37
N VAL A 124 2.92 0.82 -14.95
CA VAL A 124 2.58 -0.57 -14.62
C VAL A 124 3.35 -1.48 -15.54
N ALA A 125 4.10 -2.40 -14.95
CA ALA A 125 4.88 -3.38 -15.69
C ALA A 125 4.81 -4.76 -15.02
N SER A 126 5.06 -5.82 -15.79
CA SER A 126 5.22 -7.15 -15.20
C SER A 126 6.55 -7.25 -14.44
N ALA A 127 6.60 -8.10 -13.42
CA ALA A 127 7.78 -8.22 -12.56
C ALA A 127 9.05 -8.57 -13.35
N GLU A 128 8.91 -9.35 -14.43
CA GLU A 128 10.01 -9.84 -15.24
C GLU A 128 10.75 -8.73 -16.00
N ILE A 129 10.05 -7.62 -16.32
CA ILE A 129 10.63 -6.52 -17.10
C ILE A 129 11.04 -5.32 -16.26
N ILE A 130 10.66 -5.25 -14.98
CA ILE A 130 10.97 -4.12 -14.09
C ILE A 130 12.48 -3.93 -13.96
N SER A 131 13.23 -5.00 -13.71
CA SER A 131 14.68 -4.94 -13.54
C SER A 131 15.38 -4.47 -14.82
N ALA A 132 14.91 -4.91 -16.01
CA ALA A 132 15.45 -4.47 -17.29
C ALA A 132 15.16 -2.98 -17.53
N LYS A 133 13.94 -2.52 -17.31
CA LYS A 133 13.56 -1.09 -17.42
C LYS A 133 14.34 -0.21 -16.45
N THR A 134 14.58 -0.68 -15.24
CA THR A 134 15.42 0.03 -14.28
C THR A 134 16.86 0.11 -14.73
N ALA A 135 17.41 -0.99 -15.27
CA ALA A 135 18.79 -1.03 -15.79
C ALA A 135 19.00 -0.13 -17.02
N THR A 136 17.96 0.14 -17.81
CA THR A 136 18.04 1.07 -18.96
C THR A 136 17.84 2.54 -18.58
N GLY A 137 17.61 2.85 -17.29
CA GLY A 137 17.44 4.22 -16.82
C GLY A 137 16.04 4.80 -17.09
N GLU A 138 15.04 3.95 -17.36
CA GLU A 138 13.66 4.38 -17.59
C GLU A 138 12.95 4.80 -16.29
N SER A 139 13.53 4.51 -15.12
CA SER A 139 12.95 4.80 -13.81
C SER A 139 13.89 5.68 -12.98
N ASP A 140 13.39 6.78 -12.45
CA ASP A 140 14.13 7.66 -11.53
C ASP A 140 14.21 7.08 -10.12
N LEU A 141 13.22 6.27 -9.72
CA LEU A 141 13.15 5.62 -8.41
C LEU A 141 12.44 4.28 -8.51
N GLN A 142 13.13 3.19 -8.16
CA GLN A 142 12.57 1.84 -8.16
C GLN A 142 12.73 1.16 -6.79
N PRO A 143 11.79 1.35 -5.85
CA PRO A 143 11.89 0.80 -4.50
C PRO A 143 11.34 -0.63 -4.37
N THR A 144 10.58 -1.13 -5.35
CA THR A 144 9.87 -2.41 -5.33
C THR A 144 9.95 -3.11 -6.69
N GLY A 145 9.68 -4.42 -6.73
CA GLY A 145 9.68 -5.19 -7.98
C GLY A 145 11.08 -5.50 -8.51
N VAL A 146 12.12 -5.26 -7.73
CA VAL A 146 13.50 -5.71 -7.95
C VAL A 146 13.94 -6.57 -6.78
N ASP A 147 14.60 -7.68 -7.05
CA ASP A 147 15.04 -8.65 -6.05
C ASP A 147 16.56 -8.81 -6.04
N PHE A 148 17.10 -9.52 -5.05
CA PHE A 148 18.54 -9.70 -4.90
C PHE A 148 19.23 -10.37 -6.11
N PRO A 149 18.63 -11.30 -6.85
CA PRO A 149 19.18 -11.81 -8.09
C PRO A 149 19.46 -10.74 -9.15
N ASP A 150 18.70 -9.65 -9.17
CA ASP A 150 18.86 -8.55 -10.13
C ASP A 150 20.06 -7.64 -9.80
N TYR A 151 20.64 -7.79 -8.59
CA TYR A 151 21.69 -6.90 -8.08
C TYR A 151 22.88 -6.77 -9.02
N THR A 152 23.36 -7.86 -9.59
CA THR A 152 24.52 -7.84 -10.49
C THR A 152 24.22 -7.07 -11.76
N LEU A 153 23.06 -7.29 -12.37
CA LEU A 153 22.60 -6.55 -13.55
C LEU A 153 22.53 -5.05 -13.26
N LEU A 154 21.87 -4.68 -12.17
CA LEU A 154 21.67 -3.28 -11.79
C LEU A 154 22.99 -2.58 -11.44
N LYS A 155 23.92 -3.28 -10.76
CA LYS A 155 25.26 -2.74 -10.46
C LYS A 155 26.11 -2.53 -11.71
N GLN A 156 25.97 -3.38 -12.73
CA GLN A 156 26.63 -3.14 -14.02
C GLN A 156 26.03 -1.93 -14.76
N ALA A 157 24.73 -1.73 -14.65
CA ALA A 157 24.04 -0.60 -15.26
C ALA A 157 24.43 0.76 -14.64
N GLU A 158 24.90 0.82 -13.40
CA GLU A 158 25.46 2.05 -12.79
C GLU A 158 26.62 2.66 -13.57
N ALA A 159 27.36 1.84 -14.33
CA ALA A 159 28.45 2.33 -15.17
C ALA A 159 27.98 3.01 -16.46
N LEU A 160 26.74 2.75 -16.88
CA LEU A 160 26.18 3.19 -18.15
C LEU A 160 25.10 4.27 -17.98
N HIS A 161 24.41 4.27 -16.85
CA HIS A 161 23.29 5.14 -16.54
C HIS A 161 23.48 5.84 -15.20
N PRO A 162 22.92 7.04 -14.99
CA PRO A 162 22.99 7.78 -13.73
C PRO A 162 22.05 7.19 -12.68
N LEU A 163 22.23 5.92 -12.33
CA LEU A 163 21.50 5.24 -11.29
C LEU A 163 22.42 4.83 -10.14
N HIS A 164 21.86 4.64 -8.95
CA HIS A 164 22.57 4.17 -7.77
C HIS A 164 21.80 3.06 -7.09
N VAL A 165 22.42 1.88 -6.94
CA VAL A 165 21.82 0.70 -6.33
C VAL A 165 22.24 0.60 -4.88
N SER A 166 21.26 0.70 -3.99
CA SER A 166 21.43 0.58 -2.54
C SER A 166 20.75 -0.69 -2.00
N LEU A 167 21.50 -1.46 -1.21
CA LEU A 167 20.95 -2.58 -0.47
C LEU A 167 20.42 -2.10 0.89
N TRP A 168 19.11 -2.23 1.10
CA TRP A 168 18.49 -1.86 2.36
C TRP A 168 18.39 -3.05 3.31
N ARG A 169 18.79 -2.84 4.56
CA ARG A 169 18.55 -3.83 5.61
C ARG A 169 17.07 -3.93 5.90
N ARG A 170 16.52 -5.14 5.76
CA ARG A 170 15.15 -5.45 6.18
C ARG A 170 15.16 -5.97 7.62
N THR A 171 14.16 -5.63 8.40
CA THR A 171 13.95 -6.13 9.77
C THR A 171 13.27 -7.51 9.80
N GLN A 172 12.93 -8.09 8.66
CA GLN A 172 12.30 -9.39 8.57
C GLN A 172 13.29 -10.51 8.87
N GLY A 173 12.91 -11.43 9.76
CA GLY A 173 13.73 -12.59 10.12
C GLY A 173 13.84 -13.67 9.04
N SER A 174 12.93 -13.65 8.06
CA SER A 174 12.96 -14.55 6.91
C SER A 174 12.26 -13.93 5.71
N SER A 175 12.81 -14.08 4.51
CA SER A 175 12.20 -13.66 3.24
C SER A 175 10.99 -14.54 2.86
N VAL A 176 10.94 -15.79 3.32
CA VAL A 176 9.83 -16.72 3.09
C VAL A 176 9.43 -17.38 4.39
N ALA A 177 8.13 -17.39 4.68
CA ALA A 177 7.56 -18.10 5.80
C ALA A 177 6.42 -19.00 5.33
N LEU A 178 6.39 -20.23 5.81
CA LEU A 178 5.26 -21.14 5.61
C LEU A 178 4.28 -20.96 6.75
N LEU A 179 3.07 -20.49 6.43
CA LEU A 179 2.01 -20.20 7.39
C LEU A 179 0.85 -21.20 7.21
N PRO A 180 0.81 -22.32 7.95
CA PRO A 180 -0.32 -23.23 7.89
C PRO A 180 -1.61 -22.57 8.36
N ASN A 181 -2.73 -22.79 7.66
CA ASN A 181 -4.02 -22.26 8.05
C ASN A 181 -4.60 -23.03 9.25
N LEU A 182 -4.40 -22.49 10.45
CA LEU A 182 -4.90 -23.10 11.72
C LEU A 182 -6.43 -23.10 11.82
N ASN A 183 -7.13 -22.32 10.97
CA ASN A 183 -8.58 -22.21 10.91
C ASN A 183 -9.16 -22.86 9.64
N CYS A 184 -8.45 -23.83 9.05
CA CYS A 184 -8.90 -24.55 7.87
C CYS A 184 -10.32 -25.09 8.05
N LYS A 185 -11.17 -24.98 7.02
CA LYS A 185 -12.55 -25.52 7.06
C LYS A 185 -12.56 -27.04 7.17
N ASP A 186 -11.63 -27.70 6.49
CA ASP A 186 -11.43 -29.14 6.63
C ASP A 186 -10.94 -29.49 8.04
N ALA A 187 -11.70 -30.35 8.73
CA ALA A 187 -11.42 -30.70 10.12
C ALA A 187 -10.12 -31.49 10.30
N VAL A 188 -9.75 -32.33 9.33
CA VAL A 188 -8.51 -33.13 9.37
C VAL A 188 -7.30 -32.21 9.27
N TRP A 189 -7.27 -31.35 8.25
CA TRP A 189 -6.19 -30.37 8.08
C TRP A 189 -6.11 -29.36 9.22
N ARG A 190 -7.26 -28.90 9.74
CA ARG A 190 -7.28 -28.02 10.91
C ARG A 190 -6.62 -28.68 12.12
N THR A 191 -6.95 -29.93 12.42
CA THR A 191 -6.37 -30.66 13.54
C THR A 191 -4.87 -30.87 13.34
N LEU A 192 -4.44 -31.25 12.14
CA LEU A 192 -3.01 -31.43 11.80
C LEU A 192 -2.23 -30.13 11.95
N PHE A 193 -2.75 -29.01 11.43
CA PHE A 193 -2.05 -27.72 11.50
C PHE A 193 -2.04 -27.12 12.92
N GLN A 194 -3.03 -27.44 13.76
CA GLN A 194 -3.03 -27.07 15.17
C GLN A 194 -2.05 -27.90 16.01
N ASP A 195 -1.67 -29.10 15.57
CA ASP A 195 -0.65 -29.92 16.26
C ASP A 195 0.74 -29.29 16.07
N VAL A 196 1.39 -28.96 17.18
CA VAL A 196 2.75 -28.38 17.19
C VAL A 196 3.78 -29.34 16.58
N ARG A 197 3.58 -30.66 16.71
CA ARG A 197 4.49 -31.70 16.15
C ARG A 197 4.47 -31.64 14.63
N MET A 198 3.28 -31.48 14.02
CA MET A 198 3.15 -31.33 12.57
C MET A 198 3.88 -30.08 12.09
N ARG A 199 3.68 -28.92 12.73
CA ARG A 199 4.36 -27.69 12.36
C ARG A 199 5.89 -27.78 12.52
N ARG A 200 6.38 -28.46 13.55
CA ARG A 200 7.81 -28.74 13.71
C ARG A 200 8.35 -29.64 12.62
N ALA A 201 7.63 -30.72 12.27
CA ALA A 201 8.01 -31.61 11.17
C ALA A 201 8.10 -30.84 9.84
N MET A 202 7.11 -30.01 9.51
CA MET A 202 7.15 -29.15 8.33
C MET A 202 8.37 -28.21 8.34
N SER A 203 8.69 -27.62 9.49
CA SER A 203 9.86 -26.75 9.63
C SER A 203 11.17 -27.48 9.41
N VAL A 204 11.31 -28.72 9.91
CA VAL A 204 12.53 -29.55 9.76
C VAL A 204 12.64 -30.11 8.35
N ALA A 205 11.53 -30.39 7.66
CA ALA A 205 11.50 -30.87 6.29
C ALA A 205 12.04 -29.85 5.26
N ILE A 206 12.11 -28.58 5.60
CA ILE A 206 12.64 -27.53 4.70
C ILE A 206 14.16 -27.60 4.69
N ASN A 207 14.75 -27.92 3.54
CA ASN A 207 16.19 -27.81 3.32
C ASN A 207 16.64 -26.36 3.20
N ARG A 208 17.00 -25.76 4.32
CA ARG A 208 17.42 -24.35 4.37
C ARG A 208 18.72 -24.09 3.62
N ALA A 209 19.64 -25.07 3.59
CA ALA A 209 20.93 -24.91 2.93
C ALA A 209 20.79 -24.81 1.39
N GLU A 210 19.94 -25.63 0.79
CA GLU A 210 19.62 -25.51 -0.65
C GLU A 210 18.94 -24.21 -0.97
N ARG A 211 18.01 -23.78 -0.13
CA ARG A 211 17.30 -22.52 -0.33
C ARG A 211 18.23 -21.31 -0.34
N TYR A 212 19.26 -21.27 0.50
CA TYR A 212 20.25 -20.18 0.51
C TYR A 212 21.17 -20.17 -0.72
N LYS A 213 21.20 -21.25 -1.51
CA LYS A 213 21.96 -21.29 -2.77
C LYS A 213 21.19 -20.73 -3.96
N VAL A 214 19.86 -20.57 -3.84
CA VAL A 214 18.95 -20.15 -4.92
C VAL A 214 18.51 -18.69 -4.75
N ILE A 215 18.77 -18.10 -3.60
CA ILE A 215 18.56 -16.67 -3.31
C ILE A 215 19.94 -15.98 -3.36
#